data_a9767c9a920c0416aa94393f55ae1997
#
_entry.id   a9767c9a920c0416aa94393f55ae1997
#
_cell.length_a   1.000
_cell.length_b   1.000
_cell.length_c   1.000
_cell.angle_alpha   90.00
_cell.angle_beta   90.00
_cell.angle_gamma   90.00
#
_symmetry.space_group_name_H-M   'P 1'
#
loop_
_entity.id
_entity.type
_entity.pdbx_description
1 polymer ?
#
loop_
_entity_poly.entity_id
_entity_poly.type
_entity_poly.pdbx_seq_one_letter_code
_entity_poly.pdbx_strand_id
1 'polypeptide(L)'
;ARAEGKEYKTYVVLSHLGIDTTTPVEWRGSTLAEALSNYAPLKGKRVLVLDGHSHTLHTATYGDNVTYNQTGSYLNNVGRVVYNSDRVLSHGVISHDEAKKNYQVNPTVKAMIDDIQAKYKADSSKVVIENSPVKLSGDRMDVRVRETNLGNVVADALLDYGQSAFTHKSNLAVTNGGGLRETIAKDKPITKGDIIAVLPFGNSVAQIQVTGQNIHDMFVKSLGSILQVDESGKTVLDENGQPLLEPSGGFLQVSGARVYYDTTLPAEKRILSIDILDPETGVYKPLNTNGTYYLVTNDFLAAGGDGFTMLGGPREEGPSMDTVFADYLTRADLSKYAVINPNSRTISISSADFAALNKKENAADPTLNPLAPVTPSTIAKD
;
A
#
# COMPACT_ATOMS: atom_id res chain seq x y z
N ALA A 1 13.56 -29.48 5.79
CA ALA A 1 13.14 -30.82 5.36
C ALA A 1 14.06 -31.94 5.87
N ARG A 2 14.86 -31.68 6.89
CA ARG A 2 15.54 -32.75 7.66
C ARG A 2 14.68 -33.23 8.84
N ALA A 3 13.40 -32.85 8.84
CA ALA A 3 12.50 -33.24 9.90
C ALA A 3 12.42 -34.78 9.94
N GLU A 4 12.79 -35.34 11.06
CA GLU A 4 12.52 -36.71 11.47
C GLU A 4 13.26 -37.84 10.73
N GLY A 5 14.33 -37.59 9.96
CA GLY A 5 15.08 -38.63 9.24
C GLY A 5 14.28 -39.36 8.15
N LYS A 6 13.12 -38.83 7.72
CA LYS A 6 12.28 -39.39 6.67
C LYS A 6 12.68 -38.87 5.30
N GLU A 7 12.70 -39.75 4.32
CA GLU A 7 12.90 -39.37 2.93
C GLU A 7 11.58 -39.09 2.23
N TYR A 8 11.37 -37.85 1.76
CA TYR A 8 10.17 -37.43 1.05
C TYR A 8 10.43 -37.39 -0.46
N LYS A 9 9.45 -37.84 -1.25
CA LYS A 9 9.49 -37.78 -2.72
C LYS A 9 8.87 -36.49 -3.28
N THR A 10 8.00 -35.85 -2.51
CA THR A 10 7.29 -34.63 -2.92
C THR A 10 7.44 -33.55 -1.84
N TYR A 11 7.76 -32.35 -2.27
CA TYR A 11 7.84 -31.16 -1.45
C TYR A 11 6.85 -30.13 -1.97
N VAL A 12 6.03 -29.58 -1.10
CA VAL A 12 5.10 -28.50 -1.42
C VAL A 12 5.59 -27.23 -0.70
N VAL A 13 5.89 -26.22 -1.46
CA VAL A 13 6.31 -24.91 -0.96
C VAL A 13 5.12 -23.97 -1.11
N LEU A 14 4.60 -23.47 -0.01
CA LEU A 14 3.60 -22.41 0.03
C LEU A 14 4.34 -21.10 0.25
N SER A 15 4.22 -20.20 -0.71
CA SER A 15 4.90 -18.89 -0.68
C SER A 15 3.95 -17.75 -0.98
N HIS A 16 4.38 -16.54 -0.69
CA HIS A 16 3.66 -15.31 -1.06
C HIS A 16 4.70 -14.25 -1.49
N LEU A 17 5.51 -14.61 -2.49
CA LEU A 17 6.68 -13.85 -2.94
C LEU A 17 6.36 -12.95 -4.14
N GLY A 18 5.52 -13.43 -5.06
CA GLY A 18 5.23 -12.73 -6.30
C GLY A 18 6.31 -12.88 -7.36
N ILE A 19 6.02 -12.31 -8.53
CA ILE A 19 6.92 -12.31 -9.71
C ILE A 19 6.92 -10.95 -10.42
N ASP A 20 6.29 -9.93 -9.83
CA ASP A 20 6.23 -8.60 -10.42
C ASP A 20 7.58 -7.86 -10.33
N THR A 21 7.69 -6.79 -11.10
CA THR A 21 8.92 -5.99 -11.18
C THR A 21 9.22 -5.23 -9.89
N THR A 22 8.21 -5.00 -9.05
CA THR A 22 8.37 -4.31 -7.76
C THR A 22 9.02 -5.17 -6.69
N THR A 23 8.98 -6.51 -6.88
CA THR A 23 9.69 -7.46 -6.01
C THR A 23 11.12 -7.62 -6.49
N PRO A 24 12.15 -7.40 -5.61
CA PRO A 24 13.56 -7.67 -5.96
C PRO A 24 13.73 -9.06 -6.56
N VAL A 25 14.56 -9.19 -7.60
CA VAL A 25 14.69 -10.43 -8.37
C VAL A 25 15.03 -11.63 -7.48
N GLU A 26 15.91 -11.44 -6.50
CA GLU A 26 16.35 -12.45 -5.55
C GLU A 26 15.23 -12.93 -4.60
N TRP A 27 14.13 -12.18 -4.49
CA TRP A 27 12.99 -12.51 -3.62
C TRP A 27 11.77 -13.04 -4.38
N ARG A 28 11.84 -13.09 -5.70
CA ARG A 28 10.72 -13.57 -6.52
C ARG A 28 10.51 -15.08 -6.38
N GLY A 29 9.24 -15.48 -6.44
CA GLY A 29 8.87 -16.89 -6.45
C GLY A 29 9.43 -17.67 -7.63
N SER A 30 9.64 -17.02 -8.77
CA SER A 30 10.31 -17.58 -9.94
C SER A 30 11.79 -17.89 -9.64
N THR A 31 12.49 -16.97 -8.99
CA THR A 31 13.89 -17.16 -8.58
C THR A 31 14.03 -18.30 -7.56
N LEU A 32 13.10 -18.38 -6.60
CA LEU A 32 13.04 -19.50 -5.67
C LEU A 32 12.82 -20.84 -6.42
N ALA A 33 11.89 -20.89 -7.38
CA ALA A 33 11.59 -22.09 -8.15
C ALA A 33 12.82 -22.53 -8.97
N GLU A 34 13.53 -21.60 -9.59
CA GLU A 34 14.77 -21.86 -10.32
C GLU A 34 15.87 -22.39 -9.40
N ALA A 35 16.08 -21.74 -8.24
CA ALA A 35 17.06 -22.19 -7.25
C ALA A 35 16.76 -23.61 -6.74
N LEU A 36 15.48 -23.92 -6.49
CA LEU A 36 15.05 -25.27 -6.07
C LEU A 36 15.29 -26.30 -7.17
N SER A 37 15.12 -25.96 -8.45
CA SER A 37 15.36 -26.86 -9.57
C SER A 37 16.86 -27.22 -9.73
N ASN A 38 17.73 -26.31 -9.33
CA ASN A 38 19.18 -26.49 -9.36
C ASN A 38 19.77 -27.08 -8.08
N TYR A 39 18.96 -27.23 -7.01
CA TYR A 39 19.43 -27.72 -5.73
C TYR A 39 19.61 -29.25 -5.75
N ALA A 40 20.85 -29.70 -5.70
CA ALA A 40 21.22 -31.11 -5.86
C ALA A 40 20.45 -32.10 -4.97
N PRO A 41 20.13 -31.82 -3.67
CA PRO A 41 19.34 -32.73 -2.83
C PRO A 41 17.89 -32.94 -3.28
N LEU A 42 17.36 -32.07 -4.17
CA LEU A 42 16.00 -32.17 -4.72
C LEU A 42 15.98 -32.84 -6.10
N LYS A 43 17.11 -33.19 -6.67
CA LYS A 43 17.18 -33.94 -7.93
C LYS A 43 16.41 -35.27 -7.82
N GLY A 44 15.56 -35.55 -8.82
CA GLY A 44 14.67 -36.71 -8.82
C GLY A 44 13.51 -36.67 -7.84
N LYS A 45 13.31 -35.53 -7.12
CA LYS A 45 12.19 -35.31 -6.21
C LYS A 45 11.25 -34.26 -6.82
N ARG A 46 9.96 -34.39 -6.58
CA ARG A 46 8.97 -33.44 -7.05
C ARG A 46 8.89 -32.24 -6.11
N VAL A 47 8.90 -31.05 -6.68
CA VAL A 47 8.70 -29.80 -5.93
C VAL A 47 7.55 -29.02 -6.56
N LEU A 48 6.55 -28.68 -5.75
CA LEU A 48 5.42 -27.87 -6.14
C LEU A 48 5.56 -26.52 -5.41
N VAL A 49 5.74 -25.43 -6.15
CA VAL A 49 5.77 -24.06 -5.61
C VAL A 49 4.40 -23.41 -5.90
N LEU A 50 3.63 -23.16 -4.87
CA LEU A 50 2.32 -22.51 -4.93
C LEU A 50 2.49 -21.10 -4.33
N ASP A 51 2.43 -20.10 -5.20
CA ASP A 51 2.77 -18.71 -4.87
C ASP A 51 1.60 -17.75 -5.07
N GLY A 52 1.75 -16.50 -4.62
CA GLY A 52 0.77 -15.42 -4.70
C GLY A 52 1.41 -14.05 -4.73
N HIS A 53 0.80 -13.02 -4.12
CA HIS A 53 1.26 -11.65 -3.94
C HIS A 53 1.05 -10.73 -5.15
N SER A 54 1.65 -11.01 -6.28
CA SER A 54 1.63 -10.10 -7.45
C SER A 54 0.31 -10.09 -8.22
N HIS A 55 -0.69 -10.91 -7.81
CA HIS A 55 -1.97 -11.07 -8.50
C HIS A 55 -1.83 -11.52 -9.96
N THR A 56 -0.70 -12.12 -10.30
CA THR A 56 -0.37 -12.55 -11.67
C THR A 56 -0.88 -13.96 -11.91
N LEU A 57 -1.45 -14.21 -13.09
CA LEU A 57 -1.73 -15.56 -13.55
C LEU A 57 -0.48 -16.10 -14.23
N HIS A 58 0.21 -17.04 -13.59
CA HIS A 58 1.44 -17.63 -14.13
C HIS A 58 1.63 -19.07 -13.70
N THR A 59 1.90 -19.93 -14.68
CA THR A 59 2.26 -21.35 -14.46
C THR A 59 3.50 -21.67 -15.25
N ALA A 60 4.47 -22.34 -14.63
CA ALA A 60 5.74 -22.69 -15.27
C ALA A 60 6.32 -23.98 -14.71
N THR A 61 7.27 -24.56 -15.45
CA THR A 61 8.11 -25.66 -14.97
C THR A 61 9.56 -25.20 -15.02
N TYR A 62 10.28 -25.42 -13.91
CA TYR A 62 11.71 -25.10 -13.80
C TYR A 62 12.48 -26.42 -13.68
N GLY A 63 13.46 -26.58 -14.55
CA GLY A 63 14.15 -27.89 -14.70
C GLY A 63 13.18 -29.01 -15.07
N ASP A 64 13.43 -30.17 -14.51
CA ASP A 64 12.61 -31.39 -14.72
C ASP A 64 11.74 -31.75 -13.52
N ASN A 65 11.82 -31.02 -12.42
CA ASN A 65 11.27 -31.44 -11.14
C ASN A 65 10.47 -30.37 -10.37
N VAL A 66 10.52 -29.09 -10.77
CA VAL A 66 9.82 -27.99 -10.05
C VAL A 66 8.66 -27.48 -10.89
N THR A 67 7.46 -27.53 -10.34
CA THR A 67 6.24 -26.95 -10.92
C THR A 67 5.85 -25.72 -10.10
N TYR A 68 5.77 -24.57 -10.77
CA TYR A 68 5.36 -23.29 -10.20
C TYR A 68 3.94 -22.92 -10.63
N ASN A 69 3.13 -22.41 -9.70
CA ASN A 69 1.77 -22.02 -10.00
C ASN A 69 1.39 -20.77 -9.18
N GLN A 70 0.93 -19.72 -9.86
CA GLN A 70 0.29 -18.54 -9.30
C GLN A 70 -1.00 -18.29 -10.06
N THR A 71 -2.11 -18.00 -9.36
CA THR A 71 -3.49 -18.14 -9.89
C THR A 71 -4.22 -16.82 -10.11
N GLY A 72 -3.50 -15.69 -10.09
CA GLY A 72 -4.14 -14.37 -10.18
C GLY A 72 -4.75 -13.94 -8.84
N SER A 73 -5.93 -13.33 -8.89
CA SER A 73 -6.60 -12.76 -7.73
C SER A 73 -8.11 -12.95 -7.79
N TYR A 74 -8.82 -12.64 -6.69
CA TYR A 74 -10.27 -12.56 -6.57
C TYR A 74 -11.02 -13.85 -6.94
N LEU A 75 -10.41 -15.02 -6.79
CA LEU A 75 -10.96 -16.33 -7.20
C LEU A 75 -11.32 -16.41 -8.68
N ASN A 76 -10.73 -15.58 -9.53
CA ASN A 76 -10.93 -15.69 -10.98
C ASN A 76 -10.41 -17.01 -11.55
N ASN A 77 -9.47 -17.66 -10.86
CA ASN A 77 -8.92 -18.96 -11.22
C ASN A 77 -8.67 -19.82 -9.99
N VAL A 78 -8.74 -21.13 -10.18
CA VAL A 78 -8.31 -22.14 -9.21
C VAL A 78 -7.10 -22.87 -9.78
N GLY A 79 -5.99 -22.87 -9.05
CA GLY A 79 -4.80 -23.66 -9.42
C GLY A 79 -5.06 -25.15 -9.24
N ARG A 80 -4.68 -25.94 -10.23
CA ARG A 80 -4.79 -27.39 -10.21
C ARG A 80 -3.48 -28.05 -10.60
N VAL A 81 -2.96 -28.91 -9.72
CA VAL A 81 -1.82 -29.75 -10.01
C VAL A 81 -2.24 -31.21 -9.81
N VAL A 82 -2.12 -32.03 -10.83
CA VAL A 82 -2.41 -33.46 -10.78
C VAL A 82 -1.10 -34.23 -10.90
N TYR A 83 -0.86 -35.13 -9.96
CA TYR A 83 0.37 -35.93 -9.95
C TYR A 83 0.11 -37.35 -9.42
N ASN A 84 1.00 -38.26 -9.78
CA ASN A 84 1.05 -39.62 -9.23
C ASN A 84 2.38 -39.85 -8.48
N SER A 85 2.69 -41.08 -8.12
CA SER A 85 3.97 -41.43 -7.45
C SER A 85 5.21 -40.99 -8.23
N ASP A 86 5.14 -40.93 -9.56
CA ASP A 86 6.30 -40.84 -10.43
C ASP A 86 6.49 -39.41 -11.00
N ARG A 87 5.41 -38.73 -11.39
CA ARG A 87 5.50 -37.44 -12.07
C ARG A 87 4.27 -36.56 -11.87
N VAL A 88 4.44 -35.26 -12.19
CA VAL A 88 3.31 -34.34 -12.41
C VAL A 88 2.67 -34.74 -13.76
N LEU A 89 1.37 -34.98 -13.75
CA LEU A 89 0.58 -35.34 -14.92
C LEU A 89 0.09 -34.10 -15.66
N SER A 90 -0.36 -33.12 -14.91
CA SER A 90 -0.79 -31.81 -15.43
C SER A 90 -0.74 -30.75 -14.33
N HIS A 91 -0.51 -29.52 -14.74
CA HIS A 91 -0.65 -28.35 -13.89
C HIS A 91 -1.22 -27.20 -14.72
N GLY A 92 -1.86 -26.26 -14.05
CA GLY A 92 -2.48 -25.10 -14.68
C GLY A 92 -3.58 -24.50 -13.79
N VAL A 93 -4.50 -23.80 -14.42
CA VAL A 93 -5.61 -23.16 -13.74
C VAL A 93 -6.95 -23.58 -14.37
N ILE A 94 -7.99 -23.53 -13.57
CA ILE A 94 -9.38 -23.62 -13.99
C ILE A 94 -9.95 -22.22 -13.80
N SER A 95 -10.33 -21.53 -14.88
CA SER A 95 -10.95 -20.21 -14.78
C SER A 95 -12.35 -20.28 -14.17
N HIS A 96 -12.84 -19.17 -13.65
CA HIS A 96 -14.18 -19.04 -13.14
C HIS A 96 -15.26 -19.46 -14.17
N ASP A 97 -15.08 -19.06 -15.44
CA ASP A 97 -16.02 -19.39 -16.50
C ASP A 97 -15.98 -20.89 -16.86
N GLU A 98 -14.80 -21.49 -16.87
CA GLU A 98 -14.63 -22.92 -17.06
C GLU A 98 -15.26 -23.70 -15.89
N ALA A 99 -15.06 -23.22 -14.67
CA ALA A 99 -15.66 -23.83 -13.48
C ALA A 99 -17.20 -23.80 -13.55
N LYS A 100 -17.79 -22.67 -13.92
CA LYS A 100 -19.24 -22.54 -14.10
C LYS A 100 -19.79 -23.50 -15.17
N LYS A 101 -19.05 -23.72 -16.24
CA LYS A 101 -19.48 -24.54 -17.37
C LYS A 101 -19.35 -26.03 -17.07
N ASN A 102 -18.31 -26.46 -16.38
CA ASN A 102 -17.91 -27.86 -16.32
C ASN A 102 -18.09 -28.52 -14.95
N TYR A 103 -18.40 -27.76 -13.89
CA TYR A 103 -18.51 -28.30 -12.53
C TYR A 103 -19.87 -27.96 -11.91
N GLN A 104 -20.39 -28.91 -11.15
CA GLN A 104 -21.60 -28.69 -10.36
C GLN A 104 -21.30 -28.03 -9.03
N VAL A 105 -22.17 -27.12 -8.63
CA VAL A 105 -22.08 -26.47 -7.34
C VAL A 105 -22.41 -27.46 -6.22
N ASN A 106 -21.55 -27.55 -5.22
CA ASN A 106 -21.86 -28.33 -4.01
C ASN A 106 -22.95 -27.60 -3.20
N PRO A 107 -24.16 -28.22 -2.99
CA PRO A 107 -25.28 -27.52 -2.36
C PRO A 107 -25.01 -27.10 -0.90
N THR A 108 -24.25 -27.91 -0.16
CA THR A 108 -23.93 -27.61 1.23
C THR A 108 -23.00 -26.36 1.33
N VAL A 109 -21.95 -26.33 0.51
CA VAL A 109 -21.04 -25.17 0.46
C VAL A 109 -21.77 -23.93 -0.02
N LYS A 110 -22.64 -24.09 -1.04
CA LYS A 110 -23.47 -22.97 -1.53
C LYS A 110 -24.37 -22.40 -0.43
N ALA A 111 -25.05 -23.22 0.32
CA ALA A 111 -25.92 -22.76 1.41
C ALA A 111 -25.14 -21.99 2.49
N MET A 112 -23.93 -22.44 2.83
CA MET A 112 -23.04 -21.72 3.76
C MET A 112 -22.63 -20.35 3.20
N ILE A 113 -22.26 -20.29 1.93
CA ILE A 113 -21.88 -19.04 1.24
C ILE A 113 -23.09 -18.10 1.17
N ASP A 114 -24.26 -18.60 0.79
CA ASP A 114 -25.49 -17.78 0.69
C ASP A 114 -25.87 -17.15 2.04
N ASP A 115 -25.73 -17.88 3.16
CA ASP A 115 -25.98 -17.35 4.50
C ASP A 115 -24.98 -16.26 4.88
N ILE A 116 -23.69 -16.49 4.62
CA ILE A 116 -22.65 -15.47 4.86
C ILE A 116 -22.89 -14.24 4.00
N GLN A 117 -23.18 -14.42 2.71
CA GLN A 117 -23.45 -13.31 1.79
C GLN A 117 -24.69 -12.50 2.18
N ALA A 118 -25.76 -13.18 2.64
CA ALA A 118 -26.98 -12.51 3.10
C ALA A 118 -26.68 -11.61 4.33
N LYS A 119 -25.93 -12.12 5.30
CA LYS A 119 -25.52 -11.38 6.49
C LYS A 119 -24.59 -10.20 6.13
N TYR A 120 -23.59 -10.45 5.29
CA TYR A 120 -22.67 -9.43 4.81
C TYR A 120 -23.41 -8.34 4.02
N LYS A 121 -24.31 -8.72 3.10
CA LYS A 121 -25.07 -7.78 2.29
C LYS A 121 -25.98 -6.88 3.13
N ALA A 122 -26.60 -7.41 4.17
CA ALA A 122 -27.45 -6.64 5.07
C ALA A 122 -26.68 -5.54 5.82
N ASP A 123 -25.41 -5.78 6.14
CA ASP A 123 -24.54 -4.79 6.78
C ASP A 123 -23.82 -3.90 5.75
N SER A 124 -23.22 -4.47 4.73
CA SER A 124 -22.42 -3.77 3.73
C SER A 124 -23.22 -2.81 2.84
N SER A 125 -24.52 -3.07 2.66
CA SER A 125 -25.41 -2.17 1.89
C SER A 125 -25.85 -0.91 2.64
N LYS A 126 -25.51 -0.76 3.92
CA LYS A 126 -25.83 0.46 4.68
C LYS A 126 -25.10 1.65 4.06
N VAL A 127 -25.88 2.66 3.69
CA VAL A 127 -25.36 3.91 3.12
C VAL A 127 -24.75 4.75 4.25
N VAL A 128 -23.52 5.19 4.03
CA VAL A 128 -22.78 6.11 4.92
C VAL A 128 -22.88 7.53 4.39
N ILE A 129 -22.73 7.69 3.08
CA ILE A 129 -22.87 8.97 2.36
C ILE A 129 -23.81 8.73 1.17
N GLU A 130 -24.85 9.55 1.05
CA GLU A 130 -25.88 9.41 -0.01
C GLU A 130 -25.30 9.65 -1.41
N ASN A 131 -24.32 10.54 -1.54
CA ASN A 131 -23.67 10.83 -2.82
C ASN A 131 -22.26 11.33 -2.63
N SER A 132 -21.29 10.72 -3.26
CA SER A 132 -19.91 11.22 -3.29
C SER A 132 -19.77 12.29 -4.37
N PRO A 133 -19.43 13.54 -4.03
CA PRO A 133 -19.29 14.62 -5.02
C PRO A 133 -18.03 14.47 -5.89
N VAL A 134 -17.11 13.59 -5.49
CA VAL A 134 -15.80 13.37 -6.14
C VAL A 134 -15.48 11.89 -6.29
N LYS A 135 -14.66 11.55 -7.28
CA LYS A 135 -14.00 10.24 -7.35
C LYS A 135 -12.83 10.25 -6.37
N LEU A 136 -12.74 9.26 -5.46
CA LEU A 136 -11.57 9.04 -4.61
C LEU A 136 -10.79 7.86 -5.17
N SER A 137 -9.63 8.14 -5.76
CA SER A 137 -8.88 7.13 -6.53
C SER A 137 -8.04 6.25 -5.65
N GLY A 138 -8.39 4.96 -5.62
CA GLY A 138 -7.59 3.87 -5.04
C GLY A 138 -6.86 3.06 -6.11
N ASP A 139 -6.61 3.64 -7.28
CA ASP A 139 -5.86 2.96 -8.34
C ASP A 139 -4.51 2.48 -7.80
N ARG A 140 -4.24 1.19 -8.00
CA ARG A 140 -3.05 0.52 -7.47
C ARG A 140 -1.76 1.19 -7.93
N MET A 141 -1.73 1.69 -9.17
CA MET A 141 -0.55 2.32 -9.75
C MET A 141 -0.36 3.76 -9.28
N ASP A 142 -1.39 4.39 -8.70
CA ASP A 142 -1.30 5.72 -8.12
C ASP A 142 -1.00 5.68 -6.63
N VAL A 143 -1.82 4.99 -5.82
CA VAL A 143 -1.67 4.99 -4.34
C VAL A 143 -0.33 4.45 -3.85
N ARG A 144 0.42 3.78 -4.71
CA ARG A 144 1.71 3.14 -4.39
C ARG A 144 2.93 3.89 -4.94
N VAL A 145 2.74 5.01 -5.62
CA VAL A 145 3.83 5.79 -6.23
C VAL A 145 3.77 7.27 -5.94
N ARG A 146 2.59 7.80 -5.61
CA ARG A 146 2.36 9.23 -5.40
C ARG A 146 1.18 9.52 -4.48
N GLU A 147 1.05 10.77 -4.07
CA GLU A 147 -0.09 11.26 -3.31
C GLU A 147 -1.39 11.09 -4.11
N THR A 148 -2.44 10.61 -3.45
CA THR A 148 -3.78 10.50 -4.04
C THR A 148 -4.83 11.11 -3.13
N ASN A 149 -5.95 11.53 -3.71
CA ASN A 149 -7.05 12.08 -2.93
C ASN A 149 -7.69 11.04 -1.99
N LEU A 150 -7.76 9.76 -2.37
CA LEU A 150 -8.19 8.70 -1.44
C LEU A 150 -7.20 8.56 -0.29
N GLY A 151 -5.89 8.56 -0.59
CA GLY A 151 -4.85 8.53 0.43
C GLY A 151 -4.96 9.70 1.40
N ASN A 152 -5.22 10.89 0.87
CA ASN A 152 -5.40 12.10 1.67
C ASN A 152 -6.61 12.02 2.61
N VAL A 153 -7.77 11.62 2.11
CA VAL A 153 -8.98 11.55 2.96
C VAL A 153 -8.87 10.46 4.03
N VAL A 154 -8.23 9.32 3.72
CA VAL A 154 -8.00 8.28 4.74
C VAL A 154 -6.98 8.75 5.78
N ALA A 155 -5.88 9.36 5.37
CA ALA A 155 -4.89 9.90 6.30
C ALA A 155 -5.47 11.04 7.17
N ASP A 156 -6.35 11.88 6.60
CA ASP A 156 -7.06 12.92 7.36
C ASP A 156 -8.01 12.33 8.40
N ALA A 157 -8.71 11.25 8.06
CA ALA A 157 -9.54 10.53 9.01
C ALA A 157 -8.74 9.97 10.19
N LEU A 158 -7.55 9.41 9.92
CA LEU A 158 -6.66 8.93 10.96
C LEU A 158 -6.13 10.08 11.84
N LEU A 159 -5.71 11.18 11.23
CA LEU A 159 -5.20 12.33 11.98
C LEU A 159 -6.29 12.97 12.85
N ASP A 160 -7.47 13.17 12.31
CA ASP A 160 -8.62 13.71 13.02
C ASP A 160 -8.98 12.86 14.25
N TYR A 161 -9.02 11.53 14.10
CA TYR A 161 -9.17 10.61 15.21
C TYR A 161 -8.02 10.76 16.22
N GLY A 162 -6.79 10.81 15.72
CA GLY A 162 -5.58 10.90 16.52
C GLY A 162 -5.44 12.22 17.30
N GLN A 163 -6.08 13.28 16.85
CA GLN A 163 -6.08 14.57 17.56
C GLN A 163 -7.12 14.66 18.68
N SER A 164 -8.09 13.75 18.72
CA SER A 164 -9.21 13.83 19.65
C SER A 164 -9.40 12.63 20.57
N ALA A 165 -8.92 11.45 20.18
CA ALA A 165 -9.30 10.18 20.82
C ALA A 165 -8.17 9.48 21.59
N PHE A 166 -6.92 9.86 21.38
CA PHE A 166 -5.76 9.31 22.10
C PHE A 166 -5.31 10.21 23.25
N THR A 167 -4.45 9.68 24.12
CA THR A 167 -3.90 10.40 25.27
C THR A 167 -3.15 11.66 24.84
N HIS A 168 -2.45 11.61 23.70
CA HIS A 168 -1.72 12.73 23.14
C HIS A 168 -2.30 13.13 21.78
N LYS A 169 -2.38 14.43 21.50
CA LYS A 169 -2.71 14.90 20.16
C LYS A 169 -1.66 14.50 19.16
N SER A 170 -2.09 13.91 18.06
CA SER A 170 -1.18 13.47 17.01
C SER A 170 -0.70 14.63 16.15
N ASN A 171 0.58 14.62 15.79
CA ASN A 171 1.19 15.57 14.88
C ASN A 171 0.92 15.23 13.42
N LEU A 172 0.96 13.93 13.10
CA LEU A 172 0.80 13.44 11.73
C LEU A 172 0.15 12.06 11.73
N ALA A 173 -0.40 11.73 10.58
CA ALA A 173 -0.90 10.40 10.29
C ALA A 173 -0.34 9.89 8.97
N VAL A 174 -0.08 8.58 8.89
CA VAL A 174 0.31 7.90 7.65
C VAL A 174 -0.46 6.60 7.47
N THR A 175 -0.73 6.25 6.21
CA THR A 175 -1.16 4.90 5.84
C THR A 175 -0.42 4.44 4.61
N ASN A 176 -0.11 3.15 4.54
CA ASN A 176 0.60 2.60 3.39
C ASN A 176 -0.34 2.43 2.18
N GLY A 177 0.14 2.76 0.99
CA GLY A 177 -0.60 2.62 -0.27
C GLY A 177 -1.05 1.19 -0.54
N GLY A 178 -0.31 0.19 -0.01
CA GLY A 178 -0.71 -1.21 -0.03
C GLY A 178 -1.98 -1.53 0.75
N GLY A 179 -2.34 -0.68 1.71
CA GLY A 179 -3.57 -0.76 2.51
C GLY A 179 -4.82 -0.28 1.79
N LEU A 180 -4.69 0.56 0.75
CA LEU A 180 -5.79 1.13 -0.02
C LEU A 180 -6.07 0.26 -1.25
N ARG A 181 -7.26 -0.33 -1.35
CA ARG A 181 -7.49 -1.44 -2.28
C ARG A 181 -8.53 -1.21 -3.35
N GLU A 182 -9.40 -0.21 -3.19
CA GLU A 182 -10.50 0.05 -4.12
C GLU A 182 -10.75 1.56 -4.28
N THR A 183 -11.38 1.94 -5.39
CA THR A 183 -11.76 3.32 -5.72
C THR A 183 -13.21 3.60 -5.33
N ILE A 184 -13.46 4.74 -4.69
CA ILE A 184 -14.83 5.23 -4.47
C ILE A 184 -15.27 6.06 -5.67
N ALA A 185 -16.37 5.65 -6.30
CA ALA A 185 -16.90 6.29 -7.49
C ALA A 185 -17.57 7.63 -7.18
N LYS A 186 -17.44 8.59 -8.11
CA LYS A 186 -18.17 9.85 -8.08
C LYS A 186 -19.66 9.63 -8.40
N ASP A 187 -20.52 10.50 -7.87
CA ASP A 187 -21.96 10.58 -8.12
C ASP A 187 -22.70 9.27 -7.76
N LYS A 188 -22.22 8.58 -6.73
CA LYS A 188 -22.82 7.36 -6.17
C LYS A 188 -22.83 7.41 -4.65
N PRO A 189 -23.74 6.67 -3.99
CA PRO A 189 -23.65 6.47 -2.55
C PRO A 189 -22.34 5.79 -2.17
N ILE A 190 -21.83 6.13 -0.99
CA ILE A 190 -20.74 5.39 -0.34
C ILE A 190 -21.39 4.50 0.72
N THR A 191 -21.26 3.19 0.54
CA THR A 191 -21.78 2.20 1.48
C THR A 191 -20.68 1.71 2.43
N LYS A 192 -21.10 1.06 3.51
CA LYS A 192 -20.15 0.35 4.39
C LYS A 192 -19.33 -0.69 3.63
N GLY A 193 -19.93 -1.33 2.61
CA GLY A 193 -19.23 -2.27 1.74
C GLY A 193 -18.12 -1.63 0.92
N ASP A 194 -18.33 -0.42 0.39
CA ASP A 194 -17.30 0.33 -0.33
C ASP A 194 -16.14 0.69 0.59
N ILE A 195 -16.43 1.10 1.83
CA ILE A 195 -15.41 1.40 2.84
C ILE A 195 -14.58 0.16 3.18
N ILE A 196 -15.23 -0.99 3.40
CA ILE A 196 -14.55 -2.26 3.65
C ILE A 196 -13.72 -2.68 2.41
N ALA A 197 -14.21 -2.43 1.19
CA ALA A 197 -13.45 -2.72 -0.02
C ALA A 197 -12.19 -1.86 -0.13
N VAL A 198 -12.24 -0.59 0.30
CA VAL A 198 -11.07 0.29 0.39
C VAL A 198 -10.09 -0.19 1.45
N LEU A 199 -10.55 -0.62 2.63
CA LEU A 199 -9.76 -0.97 3.82
C LEU A 199 -10.05 -2.41 4.30
N PRO A 200 -9.75 -3.45 3.49
CA PRO A 200 -10.26 -4.81 3.73
C PRO A 200 -9.49 -5.61 4.78
N PHE A 201 -8.40 -5.09 5.34
CA PHE A 201 -7.51 -5.86 6.21
C PHE A 201 -7.96 -5.93 7.67
N GLY A 202 -8.96 -5.13 8.06
CA GLY A 202 -9.44 -5.08 9.44
C GLY A 202 -8.42 -4.53 10.44
N ASN A 203 -7.45 -3.75 9.95
CA ASN A 203 -6.43 -3.13 10.81
C ASN A 203 -7.07 -2.12 11.76
N SER A 204 -6.59 -2.07 13.00
CA SER A 204 -6.93 -1.04 13.97
C SER A 204 -6.09 0.23 13.76
N VAL A 205 -6.63 1.37 14.20
CA VAL A 205 -5.86 2.62 14.30
C VAL A 205 -4.95 2.55 15.51
N ALA A 206 -3.70 2.97 15.36
CA ALA A 206 -2.73 2.98 16.45
C ALA A 206 -1.97 4.30 16.49
N GLN A 207 -1.74 4.82 17.70
CA GLN A 207 -0.83 5.94 17.94
C GLN A 207 0.48 5.43 18.54
N ILE A 208 1.59 5.90 18.01
CA ILE A 208 2.94 5.63 18.53
C ILE A 208 3.69 6.93 18.77
N GLN A 209 4.55 6.93 19.79
CA GLN A 209 5.52 7.99 20.02
C GLN A 209 6.77 7.68 19.19
N VAL A 210 7.22 8.65 18.40
CA VAL A 210 8.39 8.53 17.51
C VAL A 210 9.31 9.72 17.67
N THR A 211 10.59 9.56 17.34
CA THR A 211 11.53 10.67 17.20
C THR A 211 11.42 11.27 15.80
N GLY A 212 11.91 12.51 15.63
CA GLY A 212 12.00 13.09 14.29
C GLY A 212 12.93 12.29 13.38
N GLN A 213 13.96 11.63 13.93
CA GLN A 213 14.78 10.71 13.13
C GLN A 213 13.98 9.51 12.62
N ASN A 214 13.09 8.92 13.43
CA ASN A 214 12.21 7.85 12.98
C ASN A 214 11.29 8.32 11.84
N ILE A 215 10.77 9.54 11.92
CA ILE A 215 9.95 10.14 10.85
C ILE A 215 10.77 10.32 9.57
N HIS A 216 11.98 10.85 9.66
CA HIS A 216 12.88 10.98 8.51
C HIS A 216 13.13 9.61 7.86
N ASP A 217 13.54 8.63 8.64
CA ASP A 217 13.86 7.28 8.14
C ASP A 217 12.63 6.56 7.57
N MET A 218 11.44 6.81 8.13
CA MET A 218 10.17 6.35 7.61
C MET A 218 9.93 6.89 6.18
N PHE A 219 10.16 8.17 5.93
CA PHE A 219 10.00 8.74 4.58
C PHE A 219 11.13 8.31 3.64
N VAL A 220 12.35 8.13 4.10
CA VAL A 220 13.43 7.51 3.29
C VAL A 220 13.01 6.12 2.82
N LYS A 221 12.43 5.31 3.72
CA LYS A 221 11.90 3.98 3.39
C LYS A 221 10.75 4.07 2.39
N SER A 222 9.77 4.95 2.62
CA SER A 222 8.60 5.13 1.75
C SER A 222 8.98 5.49 0.32
N LEU A 223 9.99 6.36 0.16
CA LEU A 223 10.46 6.90 -1.12
C LEU A 223 11.66 6.14 -1.70
N GLY A 224 11.97 4.95 -1.16
CA GLY A 224 13.19 4.20 -1.48
C GLY A 224 13.10 3.32 -2.74
N SER A 225 11.93 3.21 -3.40
CA SER A 225 11.80 2.40 -4.63
C SER A 225 12.70 2.89 -5.77
N ILE A 226 13.03 1.98 -6.71
CA ILE A 226 13.73 2.34 -7.95
C ILE A 226 12.82 3.16 -8.86
N LEU A 227 13.40 3.80 -9.87
CA LEU A 227 12.62 4.53 -10.87
C LEU A 227 11.83 3.56 -11.76
N GLN A 228 10.59 3.93 -12.07
CA GLN A 228 9.75 3.21 -13.00
C GLN A 228 10.25 3.41 -14.44
N VAL A 229 10.31 2.32 -15.19
CA VAL A 229 10.64 2.34 -16.62
C VAL A 229 9.55 1.65 -17.44
N ASP A 230 9.32 2.16 -18.64
CA ASP A 230 8.41 1.53 -19.61
C ASP A 230 9.06 0.30 -20.30
N GLU A 231 8.30 -0.37 -21.15
CA GLU A 231 8.77 -1.56 -21.89
C GLU A 231 10.01 -1.29 -22.78
N SER A 232 10.28 -0.02 -23.13
CA SER A 232 11.45 0.39 -23.88
C SER A 232 12.66 0.72 -22.99
N GLY A 233 12.49 0.67 -21.65
CA GLY A 233 13.52 1.04 -20.68
C GLY A 233 13.61 2.54 -20.42
N LYS A 234 12.66 3.34 -20.92
CA LYS A 234 12.61 4.78 -20.69
C LYS A 234 11.90 5.07 -19.36
N THR A 235 12.45 6.00 -18.59
CA THR A 235 11.85 6.47 -17.33
C THR A 235 10.44 7.03 -17.55
N VAL A 236 9.48 6.56 -16.74
CA VAL A 236 8.11 7.08 -16.72
C VAL A 236 8.08 8.35 -15.89
N LEU A 237 7.43 9.38 -16.42
CA LEU A 237 7.31 10.70 -15.77
C LEU A 237 5.86 10.93 -15.33
N ASP A 238 5.68 11.69 -14.26
CA ASP A 238 4.38 12.23 -13.89
C ASP A 238 3.99 13.43 -14.77
N GLU A 239 2.82 14.03 -14.50
CA GLU A 239 2.30 15.20 -15.22
C GLU A 239 3.15 16.46 -15.06
N ASN A 240 4.04 16.51 -14.07
CA ASN A 240 4.96 17.62 -13.80
C ASN A 240 6.37 17.34 -14.38
N GLY A 241 6.54 16.21 -15.06
CA GLY A 241 7.82 15.81 -15.65
C GLY A 241 8.81 15.20 -14.64
N GLN A 242 8.35 14.84 -13.43
CA GLN A 242 9.19 14.18 -12.43
C GLN A 242 9.17 12.66 -12.62
N PRO A 243 10.32 11.96 -12.48
CA PRO A 243 10.37 10.51 -12.56
C PRO A 243 9.49 9.84 -11.51
N LEU A 244 8.64 8.89 -11.94
CA LEU A 244 7.86 8.06 -11.04
C LEU A 244 8.72 6.95 -10.43
N LEU A 245 8.38 6.57 -9.20
CA LEU A 245 8.95 5.40 -8.55
C LEU A 245 8.20 4.13 -8.97
N GLU A 246 8.87 2.99 -8.93
CA GLU A 246 8.17 1.69 -9.03
C GLU A 246 7.16 1.54 -7.89
N PRO A 247 5.94 1.03 -8.18
CA PRO A 247 4.89 0.89 -7.19
C PRO A 247 5.32 0.07 -5.97
N SER A 248 5.18 0.65 -4.79
CA SER A 248 5.51 0.00 -3.51
C SER A 248 4.31 0.01 -2.58
N GLY A 249 3.99 -1.13 -1.97
CA GLY A 249 2.99 -1.19 -0.89
C GLY A 249 3.32 -0.27 0.28
N GLY A 250 4.61 -0.02 0.50
CA GLY A 250 5.11 0.87 1.54
C GLY A 250 5.15 2.36 1.18
N PHE A 251 4.69 2.79 -0.01
CA PHE A 251 4.53 4.22 -0.28
C PHE A 251 3.47 4.81 0.67
N LEU A 252 3.80 5.88 1.39
CA LEU A 252 2.94 6.44 2.42
C LEU A 252 2.06 7.57 1.91
N GLN A 253 0.77 7.46 2.20
CA GLN A 253 -0.21 8.53 2.09
C GLN A 253 -0.26 9.26 3.43
N VAL A 254 -0.33 10.60 3.45
CA VAL A 254 0.08 11.41 4.59
C VAL A 254 -0.97 12.46 4.97
N SER A 255 -1.10 12.74 6.27
CA SER A 255 -1.74 13.94 6.81
C SER A 255 -0.91 14.52 7.95
N GLY A 256 -0.92 15.84 8.14
CA GLY A 256 -0.13 16.52 9.17
C GLY A 256 1.38 16.60 8.86
N ALA A 257 1.80 16.21 7.65
CA ALA A 257 3.17 16.42 7.20
C ALA A 257 3.20 16.91 5.76
N ARG A 258 4.27 17.62 5.38
CA ARG A 258 4.64 17.94 4.00
C ARG A 258 6.05 17.48 3.74
N VAL A 259 6.20 16.69 2.68
CA VAL A 259 7.48 16.07 2.32
C VAL A 259 7.81 16.44 0.89
N TYR A 260 8.87 17.23 0.72
CA TYR A 260 9.42 17.54 -0.59
C TYR A 260 10.52 16.54 -0.93
N TYR A 261 10.46 15.96 -2.12
CA TYR A 261 11.43 14.95 -2.53
C TYR A 261 11.76 15.03 -4.01
N ASP A 262 12.99 14.64 -4.35
CA ASP A 262 13.50 14.58 -5.73
C ASP A 262 13.87 13.13 -6.06
N THR A 263 13.10 12.51 -6.95
CA THR A 263 13.29 11.10 -7.35
C THR A 263 14.54 10.88 -8.20
N THR A 264 15.14 11.94 -8.75
CA THR A 264 16.38 11.84 -9.52
C THR A 264 17.61 11.57 -8.64
N LEU A 265 17.49 11.81 -7.33
CA LEU A 265 18.54 11.57 -6.36
C LEU A 265 18.58 10.09 -5.89
N PRO A 266 19.74 9.63 -5.37
CA PRO A 266 19.81 8.36 -4.66
C PRO A 266 18.79 8.29 -3.52
N ALA A 267 18.21 7.11 -3.27
CA ALA A 267 17.08 6.91 -2.37
C ALA A 267 17.25 7.58 -0.98
N GLU A 268 18.44 7.48 -0.41
CA GLU A 268 18.78 8.05 0.90
C GLU A 268 18.95 9.59 0.91
N LYS A 269 18.92 10.22 -0.28
CA LYS A 269 19.07 11.68 -0.46
C LYS A 269 17.87 12.34 -1.11
N ARG A 270 16.80 11.58 -1.39
CA ARG A 270 15.61 12.11 -2.09
C ARG A 270 14.87 13.16 -1.31
N ILE A 271 14.86 13.08 0.02
CA ILE A 271 14.14 14.04 0.88
C ILE A 271 14.86 15.38 0.86
N LEU A 272 14.15 16.40 0.42
CA LEU A 272 14.63 17.79 0.39
C LEU A 272 14.20 18.54 1.65
N SER A 273 12.96 18.31 2.13
CA SER A 273 12.42 18.90 3.36
C SER A 273 11.27 18.05 3.90
N ILE A 274 11.10 18.10 5.22
CA ILE A 274 9.93 17.59 5.92
C ILE A 274 9.45 18.67 6.89
N ASP A 275 8.17 19.02 6.76
CA ASP A 275 7.49 19.90 7.71
C ASP A 275 6.38 19.14 8.42
N ILE A 276 6.26 19.30 9.73
CA ILE A 276 5.28 18.61 10.58
C ILE A 276 4.30 19.61 11.20
N LEU A 277 3.04 19.26 11.20
CA LEU A 277 1.97 20.02 11.84
C LEU A 277 2.20 20.08 13.36
N ASP A 278 2.20 21.28 13.89
CA ASP A 278 2.05 21.50 15.33
C ASP A 278 0.54 21.47 15.65
N PRO A 279 0.05 20.47 16.39
CA PRO A 279 -1.38 20.26 16.62
C PRO A 279 -2.01 21.32 17.53
N GLU A 280 -1.19 22.08 18.27
CA GLU A 280 -1.68 23.16 19.16
C GLU A 280 -1.86 24.47 18.41
N THR A 281 -1.01 24.75 17.43
CA THR A 281 -1.03 26.03 16.70
C THR A 281 -1.60 25.92 15.29
N GLY A 282 -1.71 24.70 14.75
CA GLY A 282 -2.12 24.44 13.36
C GLY A 282 -1.05 24.86 12.33
N VAL A 283 0.18 25.16 12.77
CA VAL A 283 1.24 25.63 11.89
C VAL A 283 2.22 24.49 11.58
N TYR A 284 2.62 24.39 10.31
CA TYR A 284 3.68 23.47 9.90
C TYR A 284 5.05 24.03 10.28
N LYS A 285 5.90 23.19 10.85
CA LYS A 285 7.26 23.52 11.28
C LYS A 285 8.25 22.50 10.72
N PRO A 286 9.48 22.93 10.37
CA PRO A 286 10.52 22.00 9.96
C PRO A 286 10.73 20.89 10.97
N LEU A 287 10.91 19.66 10.47
CA LEU A 287 11.15 18.48 11.30
C LEU A 287 12.42 18.66 12.16
N ASN A 288 12.26 18.60 13.47
CA ASN A 288 13.39 18.47 14.39
C ASN A 288 13.70 16.98 14.60
N THR A 289 14.81 16.50 14.06
CA THR A 289 15.21 15.08 14.14
C THR A 289 15.35 14.57 15.58
N ASN A 290 15.68 15.45 16.52
CA ASN A 290 15.76 15.15 17.96
C ASN A 290 14.42 15.37 18.71
N GLY A 291 13.41 15.87 18.03
CA GLY A 291 12.08 16.10 18.60
C GLY A 291 11.32 14.83 18.86
N THR A 292 10.29 14.92 19.71
CA THR A 292 9.32 13.85 19.96
C THR A 292 8.01 14.20 19.29
N TYR A 293 7.40 13.22 18.61
CA TYR A 293 6.16 13.37 17.86
C TYR A 293 5.21 12.20 18.14
N TYR A 294 3.94 12.43 17.94
CA TYR A 294 2.89 11.40 18.01
C TYR A 294 2.35 11.15 16.61
N LEU A 295 2.58 9.94 16.13
CA LEU A 295 2.20 9.45 14.81
C LEU A 295 1.00 8.52 14.93
N VAL A 296 -0.06 8.77 14.15
CA VAL A 296 -1.16 7.83 13.96
C VAL A 296 -0.95 7.03 12.68
N THR A 297 -1.18 5.73 12.77
CA THR A 297 -1.13 4.82 11.62
C THR A 297 -1.99 3.59 11.88
N ASN A 298 -1.89 2.57 11.03
CA ASN A 298 -2.49 1.27 11.32
C ASN A 298 -1.58 0.39 12.19
N ASP A 299 -2.17 -0.57 12.89
CA ASP A 299 -1.47 -1.51 13.78
C ASP A 299 -0.38 -2.31 13.07
N PHE A 300 -0.55 -2.61 11.76
CA PHE A 300 0.44 -3.31 10.95
C PHE A 300 1.73 -2.48 10.78
N LEU A 301 1.62 -1.21 10.40
CA LEU A 301 2.79 -0.31 10.31
C LEU A 301 3.38 -0.02 11.68
N ALA A 302 2.52 0.20 12.69
CA ALA A 302 2.94 0.44 14.08
C ALA A 302 3.70 -0.76 14.70
N ALA A 303 3.52 -1.96 14.14
CA ALA A 303 4.29 -3.15 14.48
C ALA A 303 5.56 -3.35 13.63
N GLY A 304 5.90 -2.41 12.75
CA GLY A 304 7.05 -2.50 11.83
C GLY A 304 6.77 -3.23 10.52
N GLY A 305 5.48 -3.40 10.17
CA GLY A 305 5.06 -4.00 8.89
C GLY A 305 5.63 -3.26 7.67
N ASP A 306 5.66 -3.90 6.52
CA ASP A 306 6.30 -3.40 5.28
C ASP A 306 7.77 -2.97 5.46
N GLY A 307 8.43 -3.44 6.53
CA GLY A 307 9.82 -3.10 6.85
C GLY A 307 10.00 -1.73 7.51
N PHE A 308 8.93 -1.13 8.05
CA PHE A 308 8.99 0.12 8.83
C PHE A 308 9.43 -0.15 10.28
N THR A 309 10.55 -0.83 10.45
CA THR A 309 11.08 -1.24 11.76
C THR A 309 11.34 -0.10 12.73
N MET A 310 11.53 1.13 12.22
CA MET A 310 11.68 2.35 13.02
C MET A 310 10.39 2.77 13.74
N LEU A 311 9.23 2.21 13.36
CA LEU A 311 7.92 2.54 13.95
C LEU A 311 7.51 1.60 15.09
N GLY A 312 8.26 0.51 15.31
CA GLY A 312 7.99 -0.45 16.39
C GLY A 312 8.09 0.18 17.78
N GLY A 313 7.29 -0.31 18.73
CA GLY A 313 7.33 0.17 20.11
C GLY A 313 5.97 0.11 20.82
N PRO A 314 5.88 0.66 22.03
CA PRO A 314 4.62 0.83 22.74
C PRO A 314 3.64 1.68 21.93
N ARG A 315 2.38 1.27 21.91
CA ARG A 315 1.33 1.94 21.15
C ARG A 315 0.02 2.00 21.91
N GLU A 316 -0.79 3.00 21.62
CA GLU A 316 -2.18 3.10 22.01
C GLU A 316 -3.03 2.68 20.80
N GLU A 317 -4.01 1.79 21.00
CA GLU A 317 -4.84 1.25 19.92
C GLU A 317 -6.26 1.81 20.00
N GLY A 318 -6.85 2.10 18.84
CA GLY A 318 -8.21 2.58 18.66
C GLY A 318 -9.07 1.56 17.87
N PRO A 319 -10.23 2.00 17.36
CA PRO A 319 -11.12 1.19 16.54
C PRO A 319 -10.46 0.73 15.22
N SER A 320 -11.18 -0.08 14.45
CA SER A 320 -10.75 -0.43 13.09
C SER A 320 -10.73 0.80 12.17
N MET A 321 -9.79 0.81 11.23
CA MET A 321 -9.61 1.92 10.28
C MET A 321 -10.89 2.20 9.47
N ASP A 322 -11.61 1.16 9.06
CA ASP A 322 -12.85 1.30 8.31
C ASP A 322 -13.94 2.01 9.13
N THR A 323 -14.00 1.76 10.43
CA THR A 323 -14.91 2.46 11.35
C THR A 323 -14.54 3.94 11.47
N VAL A 324 -13.25 4.25 11.69
CA VAL A 324 -12.76 5.64 11.79
C VAL A 324 -12.97 6.38 10.47
N PHE A 325 -12.70 5.74 9.35
CA PHE A 325 -12.90 6.32 8.02
C PHE A 325 -14.39 6.58 7.74
N ALA A 326 -15.29 5.62 8.06
CA ALA A 326 -16.73 5.80 7.92
C ALA A 326 -17.24 7.00 8.72
N ASP A 327 -16.83 7.11 9.98
CA ASP A 327 -17.21 8.23 10.84
C ASP A 327 -16.74 9.58 10.28
N TYR A 328 -15.48 9.67 9.86
CA TYR A 328 -14.91 10.88 9.25
C TYR A 328 -15.69 11.30 8.00
N LEU A 329 -16.02 10.36 7.11
CA LEU A 329 -16.77 10.64 5.88
C LEU A 329 -18.12 11.33 6.15
N THR A 330 -18.80 11.02 7.26
CA THR A 330 -20.14 11.61 7.59
C THR A 330 -20.08 13.11 7.84
N ARG A 331 -18.93 13.68 8.14
CA ARG A 331 -18.74 15.09 8.52
C ARG A 331 -17.74 15.85 7.66
N ALA A 332 -17.00 15.14 6.82
CA ALA A 332 -16.01 15.72 5.93
C ALA A 332 -16.64 16.39 4.69
N ASP A 333 -16.11 17.53 4.31
CA ASP A 333 -16.41 18.13 3.02
C ASP A 333 -15.55 17.46 1.93
N LEU A 334 -16.12 16.46 1.25
CA LEU A 334 -15.43 15.69 0.23
C LEU A 334 -15.07 16.50 -1.02
N SER A 335 -15.68 17.66 -1.25
CA SER A 335 -15.37 18.51 -2.40
C SER A 335 -13.92 19.01 -2.39
N LYS A 336 -13.31 19.09 -1.20
CA LYS A 336 -11.88 19.43 -1.02
C LYS A 336 -10.91 18.42 -1.64
N TYR A 337 -11.36 17.21 -1.91
CA TYR A 337 -10.56 16.12 -2.48
C TYR A 337 -10.84 15.94 -3.99
N ALA A 338 -11.22 17.02 -4.71
CA ALA A 338 -11.56 16.94 -6.13
C ALA A 338 -10.38 16.57 -7.04
N VAL A 339 -9.15 16.96 -6.66
CA VAL A 339 -7.92 16.65 -7.41
C VAL A 339 -7.46 15.25 -7.02
N ILE A 340 -7.32 14.37 -8.01
CA ILE A 340 -6.95 12.95 -7.78
C ILE A 340 -5.51 12.80 -7.29
N ASN A 341 -4.57 13.49 -7.92
CA ASN A 341 -3.14 13.50 -7.56
C ASN A 341 -2.71 14.93 -7.20
N PRO A 342 -2.95 15.41 -5.98
CA PRO A 342 -2.82 16.84 -5.66
C PRO A 342 -1.38 17.32 -5.52
N ASN A 343 -0.39 16.42 -5.29
CA ASN A 343 1.03 16.76 -5.09
C ASN A 343 1.23 17.92 -4.09
N SER A 344 0.59 17.82 -2.94
CA SER A 344 0.50 18.90 -1.94
C SER A 344 1.03 18.54 -0.55
N ARG A 345 1.18 17.23 -0.28
CA ARG A 345 1.65 16.68 1.01
C ARG A 345 2.91 15.83 0.83
N THR A 346 2.94 15.01 -0.21
CA THR A 346 4.11 14.26 -0.65
C THR A 346 4.48 14.75 -2.04
N ILE A 347 5.34 15.77 -2.07
CA ILE A 347 5.54 16.67 -3.20
C ILE A 347 6.78 16.24 -3.99
N SER A 348 6.56 15.67 -5.18
CA SER A 348 7.63 15.36 -6.13
C SER A 348 8.05 16.64 -6.85
N ILE A 349 9.32 17.02 -6.72
CA ILE A 349 9.87 18.27 -7.27
C ILE A 349 11.37 18.11 -7.50
N SER A 350 11.90 18.75 -8.56
CA SER A 350 13.35 18.78 -8.73
C SER A 350 14.05 19.63 -7.66
N SER A 351 15.28 19.27 -7.32
CA SER A 351 16.09 20.05 -6.36
C SER A 351 16.29 21.51 -6.80
N ALA A 352 16.32 21.77 -8.10
CA ALA A 352 16.44 23.10 -8.67
C ALA A 352 15.18 23.93 -8.46
N ASP A 353 14.00 23.33 -8.72
CA ASP A 353 12.71 24.00 -8.53
C ASP A 353 12.41 24.22 -7.04
N PHE A 354 12.75 23.25 -6.19
CA PHE A 354 12.65 23.41 -4.74
C PHE A 354 13.52 24.56 -4.22
N ALA A 355 14.75 24.69 -4.71
CA ALA A 355 15.62 25.82 -4.35
C ALA A 355 15.07 27.17 -4.87
N ALA A 356 14.41 27.18 -6.02
CA ALA A 356 13.76 28.38 -6.55
C ALA A 356 12.51 28.76 -5.73
N LEU A 357 11.72 27.78 -5.29
CA LEU A 357 10.56 27.98 -4.41
C LEU A 357 10.98 28.65 -3.10
N ASN A 358 11.99 28.12 -2.42
CA ASN A 358 12.51 28.66 -1.16
C ASN A 358 13.06 30.08 -1.30
N LYS A 359 13.66 30.44 -2.45
CA LYS A 359 14.12 31.79 -2.73
C LYS A 359 12.97 32.79 -2.88
N LYS A 360 11.88 32.40 -3.53
CA LYS A 360 10.68 33.23 -3.70
C LYS A 360 10.01 33.53 -2.35
N GLU A 361 9.90 32.54 -1.49
CA GLU A 361 9.31 32.68 -0.16
C GLU A 361 10.14 33.60 0.75
N ASN A 362 11.45 33.42 0.77
CA ASN A 362 12.37 34.29 1.51
C ASN A 362 12.35 35.74 1.00
N ALA A 363 12.11 35.96 -0.29
CA ALA A 363 11.97 37.28 -0.87
C ALA A 363 10.64 37.95 -0.52
N ALA A 364 9.58 37.16 -0.35
CA ALA A 364 8.25 37.65 0.02
C ALA A 364 8.13 37.96 1.52
N ASP A 365 8.84 37.24 2.38
CA ASP A 365 8.93 37.49 3.82
C ASP A 365 10.32 37.06 4.34
N PRO A 366 11.28 38.02 4.46
CA PRO A 366 12.63 37.71 4.91
C PRO A 366 12.68 37.28 6.39
N THR A 367 11.58 37.33 7.14
CA THR A 367 11.51 36.83 8.51
C THR A 367 11.08 35.37 8.58
N LEU A 368 10.59 34.78 7.46
CA LEU A 368 10.24 33.36 7.36
C LEU A 368 11.53 32.53 7.25
N ASN A 369 11.53 31.43 8.01
CA ASN A 369 12.50 30.36 7.83
C ASN A 369 12.40 29.83 6.37
N PRO A 370 13.50 29.64 5.63
CA PRO A 370 13.50 29.09 4.26
C PRO A 370 12.79 27.74 4.13
N LEU A 371 12.47 27.07 5.24
CA LEU A 371 11.71 25.84 5.33
C LEU A 371 10.26 26.04 5.82
N ALA A 372 9.76 27.30 5.85
CA ALA A 372 8.40 27.57 6.28
C ALA A 372 7.38 26.99 5.28
N PRO A 373 6.25 26.43 5.75
CA PRO A 373 5.30 25.71 4.90
C PRO A 373 4.65 26.62 3.86
N VAL A 374 4.69 26.19 2.60
CA VAL A 374 3.90 26.81 1.51
C VAL A 374 2.43 26.50 1.73
N THR A 375 1.58 27.50 1.74
CA THR A 375 0.14 27.27 1.78
C THR A 375 -0.34 26.71 0.45
N PRO A 376 -1.30 25.76 0.43
CA PRO A 376 -1.82 25.14 -0.82
C PRO A 376 -2.32 26.13 -1.87
N SER A 377 -2.65 27.37 -1.47
CA SER A 377 -3.10 28.43 -2.39
C SER A 377 -1.98 29.04 -3.25
N THR A 378 -0.71 28.79 -2.94
CA THR A 378 0.44 29.31 -3.71
C THR A 378 0.93 28.34 -4.77
N ILE A 379 0.64 27.03 -4.63
CA ILE A 379 1.05 26.00 -5.59
C ILE A 379 0.08 25.90 -6.78
N ALA A 380 -1.17 26.35 -6.63
CA ALA A 380 -2.23 26.23 -7.66
C ALA A 380 -2.32 27.43 -8.61
N LYS A 381 -1.38 28.35 -8.65
CA LYS A 381 -1.48 29.61 -9.43
C LYS A 381 -0.34 29.88 -10.43
N ASP A 382 0.57 28.92 -10.62
CA ASP A 382 1.60 29.07 -11.70
C ASP A 382 1.55 27.92 -12.70
#